data_44bb32d2eb790a304342d67c47164872
#
_entry.id   44bb32d2eb790a304342d67c47164872
#
_cell.length_a   1.000
_cell.length_b   1.000
_cell.length_c   1.000
_cell.angle_alpha   90.00
_cell.angle_beta   90.00
_cell.angle_gamma   90.00
#
_symmetry.space_group_name_H-M   'P 1'
#
loop_
_entity.id
_entity.type
_entity.pdbx_description
1 polymer ?
#
loop_
_entity_poly.entity_id
_entity_poly.type
_entity_poly.pdbx_seq_one_letter_code
_entity_poly.pdbx_strand_id
1 'polypeptide(L)'
;MAVNVCPADRVQAPVEVVWELLMHPAAYGGFWDMTVERVEPEGPAAVGQRFFAWTLCRRLRIDGEILEVDAVRHAIRFHTTLPFGLVGDNRIACSPIDAGSCMLRYG
;
A
#
# COMPACT_ATOMS: atom_id res chain seq x y z
N MET A 1 -11.25 3.96 -20.84
CA MET A 1 -11.68 5.05 -19.93
C MET A 1 -10.86 4.98 -18.66
N ALA A 2 -10.13 6.01 -18.37
CA ALA A 2 -9.38 6.07 -17.12
C ALA A 2 -10.30 6.63 -16.03
N VAL A 3 -10.53 5.86 -15.00
CA VAL A 3 -11.22 6.32 -13.81
C VAL A 3 -10.17 6.64 -12.76
N ASN A 4 -9.96 7.91 -12.49
CA ASN A 4 -9.10 8.34 -11.40
C ASN A 4 -9.93 8.37 -10.13
N VAL A 5 -9.74 7.35 -9.30
CA VAL A 5 -10.31 7.32 -7.97
C VAL A 5 -9.17 7.54 -6.99
N CYS A 6 -9.23 8.65 -6.27
CA CYS A 6 -8.26 8.97 -5.22
C CYS A 6 -8.98 8.96 -3.88
N PRO A 7 -9.33 7.78 -3.35
CA PRO A 7 -9.98 7.73 -2.07
C PRO A 7 -9.07 8.30 -0.98
N ALA A 8 -9.68 9.08 -0.12
CA ALA A 8 -9.00 9.66 1.02
C ALA A 8 -9.84 9.40 2.26
N ASP A 9 -9.19 9.05 3.34
CA ASP A 9 -9.86 8.76 4.58
C ASP A 9 -9.09 9.33 5.76
N ARG A 10 -9.82 9.74 6.77
CA ARG A 10 -9.24 10.22 8.01
C ARG A 10 -9.00 9.04 8.95
N VAL A 11 -7.77 8.92 9.43
CA VAL A 11 -7.38 7.86 10.36
C VAL A 11 -7.13 8.47 11.73
N GLN A 12 -7.74 7.89 12.77
CA GLN A 12 -7.60 8.32 14.15
C GLN A 12 -6.33 7.73 14.77
N ALA A 13 -5.20 8.05 14.14
CA ALA A 13 -3.88 7.64 14.60
C ALA A 13 -2.85 8.65 14.11
N PRO A 14 -1.76 8.87 14.85
CA PRO A 14 -0.68 9.74 14.39
C PRO A 14 -0.09 9.26 13.07
N VAL A 15 0.42 10.18 12.26
CA VAL A 15 1.00 9.85 10.96
C VAL A 15 2.15 8.86 11.10
N GLU A 16 2.92 8.93 12.16
CA GLU A 16 4.05 8.02 12.41
C GLU A 16 3.59 6.56 12.57
N VAL A 17 2.45 6.37 13.22
CA VAL A 17 1.88 5.03 13.43
C VAL A 17 1.40 4.45 12.10
N VAL A 18 0.71 5.26 11.31
CA VAL A 18 0.22 4.83 10.00
C VAL A 18 1.38 4.59 9.05
N TRP A 19 2.39 5.46 9.07
CA TRP A 19 3.58 5.27 8.25
C TRP A 19 4.31 3.97 8.60
N GLU A 20 4.41 3.64 9.88
CA GLU A 20 5.03 2.40 10.32
C GLU A 20 4.29 1.17 9.75
N LEU A 21 2.96 1.22 9.68
CA LEU A 21 2.19 0.14 9.05
C LEU A 21 2.48 0.04 7.55
N LEU A 22 2.60 1.18 6.87
CA LEU A 22 2.91 1.21 5.45
C LEU A 22 4.31 0.68 5.13
N MET A 23 5.23 0.81 6.08
CA MET A 23 6.59 0.32 5.92
C MET A 23 6.73 -1.19 6.09
N HIS A 24 5.63 -1.89 6.37
CA HIS A 24 5.63 -3.35 6.52
C HIS A 24 4.63 -3.99 5.57
N PRO A 25 5.04 -4.32 4.32
CA PRO A 25 4.13 -4.94 3.35
C PRO A 25 3.43 -6.19 3.86
N ALA A 26 4.07 -6.95 4.73
CA ALA A 26 3.46 -8.14 5.31
C ALA A 26 2.22 -7.82 6.15
N ALA A 27 2.07 -6.57 6.62
CA ALA A 27 0.93 -6.13 7.41
C ALA A 27 -0.21 -5.51 6.58
N TYR A 28 -0.03 -5.41 5.26
CA TYR A 28 -1.03 -4.77 4.40
C TYR A 28 -2.40 -5.46 4.45
N GLY A 29 -2.44 -6.75 4.72
CA GLY A 29 -3.70 -7.48 4.87
C GLY A 29 -4.54 -7.02 6.06
N GLY A 30 -3.97 -6.25 6.99
CA GLY A 30 -4.70 -5.75 8.15
C GLY A 30 -5.59 -4.55 7.85
N PHE A 31 -5.36 -3.86 6.72
CA PHE A 31 -6.14 -2.67 6.37
C PHE A 31 -6.58 -2.63 4.90
N TRP A 32 -6.10 -3.52 4.08
CA TRP A 32 -6.57 -3.71 2.71
C TRP A 32 -7.33 -5.02 2.57
N ASP A 33 -8.21 -5.07 1.60
CA ASP A 33 -8.92 -6.30 1.24
C ASP A 33 -7.98 -7.23 0.46
N MET A 34 -6.94 -7.67 1.12
CA MET A 34 -5.97 -8.61 0.57
C MET A 34 -5.37 -9.47 1.68
N THR A 35 -4.89 -10.63 1.31
CA THR A 35 -4.09 -11.49 2.18
C THR A 35 -2.70 -11.56 1.61
N VAL A 36 -1.72 -10.97 2.30
CA VAL A 36 -0.33 -11.04 1.86
C VAL A 36 0.23 -12.41 2.22
N GLU A 37 0.63 -13.14 1.19
CA GLU A 37 1.17 -14.50 1.35
C GLU A 37 2.67 -14.48 1.60
N ARG A 38 3.39 -13.59 0.89
CA ARG A 38 4.85 -13.57 0.92
C ARG A 38 5.36 -12.19 0.55
N VAL A 39 6.48 -11.82 1.14
CA VAL A 39 7.23 -10.58 0.82
C VAL A 39 8.68 -10.97 0.57
N GLU A 40 9.25 -10.50 -0.54
CA GLU A 40 10.62 -10.80 -0.94
C GLU A 40 11.38 -9.54 -1.35
N PRO A 41 12.47 -9.18 -0.69
CA PRO A 41 12.97 -9.72 0.57
C PRO A 41 12.07 -9.33 1.74
N GLU A 42 12.06 -10.14 2.78
CA GLU A 42 11.33 -9.82 3.99
C GLU A 42 11.92 -8.57 4.66
N GLY A 43 11.08 -7.85 5.39
CA GLY A 43 11.50 -6.67 6.12
C GLY A 43 10.74 -5.41 5.72
N PRO A 44 11.26 -4.24 6.13
CA PRO A 44 10.62 -2.97 5.83
C PRO A 44 10.52 -2.71 4.32
N ALA A 45 9.56 -1.88 3.94
CA ALA A 45 9.36 -1.52 2.55
C ALA A 45 10.61 -0.91 1.94
N ALA A 46 11.00 -1.39 0.77
CA ALA A 46 12.18 -0.93 0.05
C ALA A 46 11.95 -1.02 -1.44
N VAL A 47 12.64 -0.16 -2.19
CA VAL A 47 12.56 -0.18 -3.64
C VAL A 47 13.01 -1.54 -4.16
N GLY A 48 12.23 -2.11 -5.07
CA GLY A 48 12.49 -3.43 -5.65
C GLY A 48 11.92 -4.59 -4.86
N GLN A 49 11.39 -4.35 -3.67
CA GLN A 49 10.74 -5.36 -2.87
C GLN A 49 9.44 -5.81 -3.54
N ARG A 50 9.19 -7.10 -3.53
CA ARG A 50 7.99 -7.69 -4.13
C ARG A 50 7.12 -8.32 -3.05
N PHE A 51 5.81 -8.16 -3.19
CA PHE A 51 4.85 -8.84 -2.33
C PHE A 51 3.84 -9.60 -3.19
N PHE A 52 3.40 -10.72 -2.64
CA PHE A 52 2.49 -11.65 -3.31
C PHE A 52 1.28 -11.80 -2.42
N ALA A 53 0.12 -11.49 -2.97
CA ALA A 53 -1.11 -11.42 -2.20
C ALA A 53 -2.29 -11.99 -2.96
N TRP A 54 -3.36 -12.23 -2.25
CA TRP A 54 -4.65 -12.66 -2.79
C TRP A 54 -5.71 -11.66 -2.36
N THR A 55 -6.63 -11.40 -3.25
CA THR A 55 -7.78 -10.53 -2.97
C THR A 55 -9.08 -11.24 -3.36
N LEU A 56 -10.23 -10.63 -3.04
CA LEU A 56 -11.55 -11.17 -3.31
C LEU A 56 -11.71 -12.60 -2.82
N CYS A 57 -11.49 -12.79 -1.51
CA CYS A 57 -11.59 -14.10 -0.87
C CYS A 57 -10.66 -15.14 -1.50
N ARG A 58 -9.43 -14.74 -1.84
CA ARG A 58 -8.41 -15.58 -2.46
C ARG A 58 -8.73 -16.01 -3.89
N ARG A 59 -9.55 -15.23 -4.58
CA ARG A 59 -9.88 -15.54 -5.98
C ARG A 59 -8.94 -14.90 -6.99
N LEU A 60 -8.37 -13.73 -6.65
CA LEU A 60 -7.45 -13.03 -7.53
C LEU A 60 -6.09 -12.93 -6.88
N ARG A 61 -5.07 -13.30 -7.63
CA ARG A 61 -3.69 -13.11 -7.23
C ARG A 61 -3.22 -11.73 -7.62
N ILE A 62 -2.51 -11.08 -6.70
CA ILE A 62 -1.89 -9.78 -6.94
C ILE A 62 -0.42 -9.91 -6.65
N ASP A 63 0.41 -9.55 -7.63
CA ASP A 63 1.84 -9.42 -7.46
C ASP A 63 2.16 -7.93 -7.42
N GLY A 64 2.87 -7.48 -6.41
CA GLY A 64 3.24 -6.09 -6.26
C GLY A 64 4.74 -5.89 -6.20
N GLU A 65 5.20 -4.78 -6.74
CA GLU A 65 6.59 -4.36 -6.64
C GLU A 65 6.65 -2.92 -6.17
N ILE A 66 7.44 -2.67 -5.14
CA ILE A 66 7.62 -1.34 -4.60
C ILE A 66 8.60 -0.58 -5.49
N LEU A 67 8.15 0.54 -6.05
CA LEU A 67 8.92 1.36 -6.96
C LEU A 67 9.56 2.55 -6.26
N GLU A 68 8.93 3.08 -5.21
CA GLU A 68 9.41 4.26 -4.52
C GLU A 68 8.97 4.22 -3.06
N VAL A 69 9.87 4.59 -2.17
CA VAL A 69 9.59 4.81 -0.75
C VAL A 69 10.08 6.20 -0.41
N ASP A 70 9.16 7.09 -0.07
CA ASP A 70 9.47 8.48 0.29
C ASP A 70 9.13 8.70 1.77
N ALA A 71 10.14 8.59 2.62
CA ALA A 71 9.96 8.73 4.06
C ALA A 71 9.68 10.18 4.48
N VAL A 72 10.05 11.16 3.67
CA VAL A 72 9.79 12.57 3.96
C VAL A 72 8.32 12.91 3.75
N ARG A 73 7.75 12.42 2.65
CA ARG A 73 6.34 12.65 2.30
C ARG A 73 5.41 11.57 2.82
N HIS A 74 5.94 10.54 3.45
CA HIS A 74 5.19 9.37 3.91
C HIS A 74 4.38 8.74 2.78
N ALA A 75 5.05 8.45 1.67
CA ALA A 75 4.43 7.90 0.49
C ALA A 75 5.18 6.68 -0.03
N ILE A 76 4.40 5.70 -0.49
CA ILE A 76 4.93 4.51 -1.15
C ILE A 76 4.22 4.38 -2.49
N ARG A 77 4.99 4.17 -3.55
CA ARG A 77 4.46 3.87 -4.86
C ARG A 77 4.81 2.44 -5.23
N PHE A 78 3.84 1.73 -5.76
CA PHE A 78 4.05 0.33 -6.15
C PHE A 78 3.27 0.01 -7.41
N HIS A 79 3.80 -0.98 -8.14
CA HIS A 79 3.20 -1.51 -9.35
C HIS A 79 2.53 -2.85 -9.02
N THR A 80 1.31 -3.03 -9.47
CA THR A 80 0.59 -4.28 -9.27
C THR A 80 0.32 -4.97 -10.60
N THR A 81 0.43 -6.29 -10.58
CA THR A 81 0.08 -7.15 -11.71
C THR A 81 -1.01 -8.11 -11.26
N LEU A 82 -2.10 -8.08 -11.99
CA LEU A 82 -3.24 -8.96 -11.75
C LEU A 82 -3.35 -9.97 -12.90
N PRO A 83 -4.19 -11.02 -12.76
CA PRO A 83 -4.45 -11.93 -13.88
C PRO A 83 -4.97 -11.21 -15.12
N PHE A 84 -4.84 -11.86 -16.27
CA PHE A 84 -5.31 -11.37 -17.57
C PHE A 84 -4.51 -10.18 -18.10
N GLY A 85 -3.27 -10.01 -17.64
CA GLY A 85 -2.43 -8.93 -18.10
C GLY A 85 -2.80 -7.54 -17.59
N LEU A 86 -3.67 -7.46 -16.58
CA LEU A 86 -4.01 -6.19 -15.96
C LEU A 86 -2.88 -5.70 -15.08
N VAL A 87 -2.51 -4.44 -15.23
CA VAL A 87 -1.46 -3.82 -14.45
C VAL A 87 -1.97 -2.49 -13.89
N GLY A 88 -1.41 -2.08 -12.77
CA GLY A 88 -1.77 -0.82 -12.17
C GLY A 88 -0.61 -0.19 -11.44
N ASP A 89 -0.55 1.13 -11.47
CA ASP A 89 0.36 1.92 -10.66
C ASP A 89 -0.45 2.53 -9.51
N ASN A 90 0.03 2.32 -8.31
CA ASN A 90 -0.66 2.76 -7.11
C ASN A 90 0.29 3.57 -6.25
N ARG A 91 -0.26 4.58 -5.60
CA ARG A 91 0.46 5.38 -4.63
C ARG A 91 -0.38 5.51 -3.37
N ILE A 92 0.22 5.23 -2.23
CA ILE A 92 -0.41 5.44 -0.95
C ILE A 92 0.42 6.44 -0.17
N ALA A 93 -0.25 7.43 0.41
CA ALA A 93 0.42 8.49 1.15
C ALA A 93 -0.37 8.85 2.39
N CYS A 94 0.31 9.17 3.47
CA CYS A 94 -0.32 9.70 4.66
C CYS A 94 0.27 11.06 5.00
N SER A 95 -0.59 11.96 5.46
CA SER A 95 -0.18 13.31 5.87
C SER A 95 -0.81 13.67 7.20
N PRO A 96 -0.09 14.36 8.09
CA PRO A 96 -0.64 14.71 9.39
C PRO A 96 -1.78 15.72 9.26
N ILE A 97 -2.84 15.52 10.04
CA ILE A 97 -3.89 16.51 10.26
C ILE A 97 -3.58 17.23 11.57
N ASP A 98 -3.32 16.45 12.61
CA ASP A 98 -2.90 16.92 13.93
C ASP A 98 -2.05 15.83 14.61
N ALA A 99 -1.74 16.01 15.89
CA ALA A 99 -0.88 15.08 16.62
C ALA A 99 -1.49 13.69 16.80
N GLY A 100 -2.80 13.55 16.67
CA GLY A 100 -3.51 12.29 16.91
C GLY A 100 -4.22 11.73 15.69
N SER A 101 -4.13 12.38 14.52
CA SER A 101 -4.82 11.91 13.33
C SER A 101 -4.08 12.28 12.06
N CYS A 102 -4.35 11.55 10.99
CA CYS A 102 -3.74 11.79 9.69
C CYS A 102 -4.74 11.50 8.57
N MET A 103 -4.41 11.97 7.38
CA MET A 103 -5.15 11.70 6.16
C MET A 103 -4.41 10.64 5.37
N LEU A 104 -5.09 9.56 5.04
CA LEU A 104 -4.58 8.50 4.18
C LEU A 104 -5.18 8.68 2.79
N ARG A 105 -4.34 8.75 1.79
CA ARG A 105 -4.77 8.87 0.38
C ARG A 105 -4.22 7.70 -0.40
N TYR A 106 -5.08 7.13 -1.23
CA TYR A 106 -4.75 6.02 -2.10
C TYR A 106 -5.16 6.36 -3.53
N GLY A 107 -4.24 6.16 -4.46
CA GLY A 107 -4.57 6.47 -5.85
C GLY A 107 -3.48 6.21 -6.85
#